data_1d933bc2baef9161e677a9635cfe49d7
#
_entry.id   1d933bc2baef9161e677a9635cfe49d7
#
_cell.length_a   1.000
_cell.length_b   1.000
_cell.length_c   1.000
_cell.angle_alpha   90.00
_cell.angle_beta   90.00
_cell.angle_gamma   90.00
#
_symmetry.space_group_name_H-M   'P 1'
#
loop_
_entity.id
_entity.type
_entity.pdbx_description
1 polymer ?
#
loop_
_entity_poly.entity_id
_entity_poly.type
_entity_poly.pdbx_seq_one_letter_code
_entity_poly.pdbx_strand_id
1 'polypeptide(L)'
;MKKAIIIGATSGIGQEVAKCLLLEGWKIGVAGRRQSSLENLQRAAPDQIQIQTLDVTQEDASEKLNLLIDKLGGMDLFLLSSGIGFQNMDLNMEVELNTAHTNVAGFIRMVDTAFMYFKKNGGGHLAVISSIAGTKGLGVAPAYSATKRFQNTYIDALEQLSYLQKLHIRFTDIRPGFVATDLLNDGKHYPLLMDAAEVGRHISWSLKRKQRVAVIDWRYRILVFFWKMIPRWMWKRLPVKTN
;
A
#
# COMPACT_ATOMS: atom_id res chain seq x y z
N MET A 1 -17.77 8.23 -14.93
CA MET A 1 -17.45 7.02 -14.13
C MET A 1 -16.10 7.28 -13.47
N LYS A 2 -15.96 7.00 -12.17
CA LYS A 2 -14.69 7.21 -11.44
C LYS A 2 -13.63 6.19 -11.87
N LYS A 3 -12.37 6.61 -11.86
CA LYS A 3 -11.23 5.83 -12.35
C LYS A 3 -10.20 5.63 -11.24
N ALA A 4 -9.83 4.38 -10.96
CA ALA A 4 -8.81 4.05 -9.95
C ALA A 4 -7.65 3.29 -10.57
N ILE A 5 -6.43 3.63 -10.18
CA ILE A 5 -5.22 2.85 -10.49
C ILE A 5 -4.76 2.12 -9.22
N ILE A 6 -4.51 0.82 -9.33
CA ILE A 6 -4.08 -0.02 -8.21
C ILE A 6 -2.79 -0.74 -8.58
N ILE A 7 -1.69 -0.38 -7.92
CA ILE A 7 -0.40 -1.04 -8.08
C ILE A 7 -0.24 -2.13 -7.02
N GLY A 8 0.07 -3.35 -7.44
CA GLY A 8 0.11 -4.53 -6.56
C GLY A 8 -1.23 -5.25 -6.46
N ALA A 9 -1.99 -5.29 -7.57
CA ALA A 9 -3.32 -5.91 -7.64
C ALA A 9 -3.33 -7.40 -8.00
N THR A 10 -2.18 -8.05 -8.13
CA THR A 10 -2.09 -9.46 -8.57
C THR A 10 -2.43 -10.48 -7.47
N SER A 11 -2.49 -10.07 -6.22
CA SER A 11 -2.91 -10.91 -5.07
C SER A 11 -3.20 -10.06 -3.83
N GLY A 12 -3.65 -10.72 -2.76
CA GLY A 12 -3.79 -10.15 -1.43
C GLY A 12 -4.68 -8.90 -1.37
N ILE A 13 -4.29 -7.94 -0.55
CA ILE A 13 -5.11 -6.75 -0.26
C ILE A 13 -5.43 -5.95 -1.53
N GLY A 14 -4.43 -5.72 -2.41
CA GLY A 14 -4.64 -4.93 -3.64
C GLY A 14 -5.67 -5.56 -4.57
N GLN A 15 -5.68 -6.88 -4.70
CA GLN A 15 -6.67 -7.62 -5.48
C GLN A 15 -8.07 -7.50 -4.88
N GLU A 16 -8.19 -7.64 -3.56
CA GLU A 16 -9.49 -7.54 -2.90
C GLU A 16 -10.07 -6.11 -2.96
N VAL A 17 -9.23 -5.08 -2.86
CA VAL A 17 -9.67 -3.69 -3.07
C VAL A 17 -10.12 -3.48 -4.52
N ALA A 18 -9.39 -4.06 -5.51
CA ALA A 18 -9.79 -3.99 -6.92
C ALA A 18 -11.19 -4.57 -7.14
N LYS A 19 -11.49 -5.75 -6.56
CA LYS A 19 -12.82 -6.36 -6.61
C LYS A 19 -13.89 -5.46 -5.98
N CYS A 20 -13.62 -4.87 -4.81
CA CYS A 20 -14.56 -3.97 -4.14
C CYS A 20 -14.88 -2.74 -5.01
N LEU A 21 -13.86 -2.10 -5.59
CA LEU A 21 -14.06 -0.92 -6.43
C LEU A 21 -14.84 -1.24 -7.73
N LEU A 22 -14.61 -2.42 -8.31
CA LEU A 22 -15.41 -2.89 -9.46
C LEU A 22 -16.89 -3.02 -9.11
N LEU A 23 -17.20 -3.68 -7.98
CA LEU A 23 -18.59 -3.82 -7.50
C LEU A 23 -19.24 -2.45 -7.23
N GLU A 24 -18.44 -1.42 -6.95
CA GLU A 24 -18.89 -0.05 -6.76
C GLU A 24 -19.00 0.76 -8.08
N GLY A 25 -18.79 0.12 -9.22
CA GLY A 25 -18.92 0.73 -10.54
C GLY A 25 -17.74 1.60 -10.98
N TRP A 26 -16.55 1.42 -10.42
CA TRP A 26 -15.35 2.09 -10.88
C TRP A 26 -14.79 1.43 -12.15
N LYS A 27 -14.19 2.23 -13.02
CA LYS A 27 -13.19 1.71 -13.98
C LYS A 27 -11.86 1.62 -13.27
N ILE A 28 -11.14 0.52 -13.44
CA ILE A 28 -9.87 0.32 -12.76
C ILE A 28 -8.73 -0.02 -13.72
N GLY A 29 -7.57 0.58 -13.47
CA GLY A 29 -6.30 0.15 -14.01
C GLY A 29 -5.56 -0.65 -12.95
N VAL A 30 -5.18 -1.88 -13.26
CA VAL A 30 -4.48 -2.77 -12.33
C VAL A 30 -3.09 -3.11 -12.83
N ALA A 31 -2.11 -3.04 -11.93
CA ALA A 31 -0.73 -3.36 -12.27
C ALA A 31 -0.07 -4.27 -11.25
N GLY A 32 0.92 -5.02 -11.70
CA GLY A 32 1.76 -5.90 -10.91
C GLY A 32 2.65 -6.75 -11.80
N ARG A 33 3.46 -7.62 -11.21
CA ARG A 33 4.46 -8.42 -11.92
C ARG A 33 3.89 -9.63 -12.65
N ARG A 34 2.80 -10.22 -12.14
CA ARG A 34 2.22 -11.48 -12.65
C ARG A 34 1.15 -11.19 -13.69
N GLN A 35 1.53 -11.26 -14.97
CA GLN A 35 0.63 -10.97 -16.09
C GLN A 35 -0.60 -11.87 -16.09
N SER A 36 -0.45 -13.17 -15.87
CA SER A 36 -1.58 -14.11 -15.83
C SER A 36 -2.63 -13.76 -14.79
N SER A 37 -2.21 -13.25 -13.61
CA SER A 37 -3.14 -12.78 -12.57
C SER A 37 -3.90 -11.52 -13.00
N LEU A 38 -3.24 -10.60 -13.70
CA LEU A 38 -3.88 -9.39 -14.25
C LEU A 38 -4.89 -9.75 -15.34
N GLU A 39 -4.55 -10.66 -16.25
CA GLU A 39 -5.45 -11.15 -17.31
C GLU A 39 -6.68 -11.85 -16.72
N ASN A 40 -6.52 -12.62 -15.63
CA ASN A 40 -7.65 -13.24 -14.94
C ASN A 40 -8.60 -12.19 -14.34
N LEU A 41 -8.06 -11.12 -13.77
CA LEU A 41 -8.89 -9.99 -13.30
C LEU A 41 -9.61 -9.32 -14.48
N GLN A 42 -8.91 -9.04 -15.58
CA GLN A 42 -9.48 -8.38 -16.75
C GLN A 42 -10.61 -9.21 -17.37
N ARG A 43 -10.47 -10.53 -17.45
CA ARG A 43 -11.53 -11.42 -17.99
C ARG A 43 -12.85 -11.33 -17.21
N ALA A 44 -12.77 -11.03 -15.90
CA ALA A 44 -13.98 -10.89 -15.08
C ALA A 44 -14.78 -9.62 -15.40
N ALA A 45 -14.14 -8.56 -15.93
CA ALA A 45 -14.80 -7.31 -16.31
C ALA A 45 -14.00 -6.57 -17.41
N PRO A 46 -13.96 -7.08 -18.64
CA PRO A 46 -13.06 -6.59 -19.69
C PRO A 46 -13.27 -5.11 -20.06
N ASP A 47 -14.50 -4.62 -19.98
CA ASP A 47 -14.84 -3.22 -20.30
C ASP A 47 -14.49 -2.23 -19.18
N GLN A 48 -14.22 -2.74 -17.97
CA GLN A 48 -13.96 -1.92 -16.78
C GLN A 48 -12.51 -1.99 -16.30
N ILE A 49 -11.73 -2.97 -16.79
CA ILE A 49 -10.35 -3.21 -16.30
C ILE A 49 -9.34 -3.01 -17.43
N GLN A 50 -8.39 -2.11 -17.19
CA GLN A 50 -7.15 -2.00 -17.95
C GLN A 50 -6.00 -2.62 -17.16
N ILE A 51 -5.08 -3.30 -17.83
CA ILE A 51 -3.96 -3.99 -17.20
C ILE A 51 -2.61 -3.46 -17.69
N GLN A 52 -1.61 -3.54 -16.80
CA GLN A 52 -0.22 -3.25 -17.14
C GLN A 52 0.72 -4.10 -16.30
N THR A 53 1.57 -4.90 -16.95
CA THR A 53 2.67 -5.58 -16.25
C THR A 53 3.70 -4.55 -15.84
N LEU A 54 3.93 -4.44 -14.50
CA LEU A 54 4.79 -3.43 -13.91
C LEU A 54 5.49 -4.00 -12.68
N ASP A 55 6.80 -3.81 -12.59
CA ASP A 55 7.60 -4.00 -11.39
C ASP A 55 8.06 -2.62 -10.89
N VAL A 56 7.69 -2.27 -9.67
CA VAL A 56 7.99 -0.95 -9.08
C VAL A 56 9.49 -0.69 -8.91
N THR A 57 10.32 -1.75 -8.93
CA THR A 57 11.77 -1.66 -8.79
C THR A 57 12.48 -1.28 -10.09
N GLN A 58 11.84 -1.46 -11.24
CA GLN A 58 12.43 -1.19 -12.54
C GLN A 58 12.38 0.31 -12.87
N GLU A 59 13.34 0.77 -13.68
CA GLU A 59 13.46 2.19 -14.07
C GLU A 59 12.26 2.66 -14.91
N ASP A 60 11.72 1.79 -15.75
CA ASP A 60 10.58 2.06 -16.64
C ASP A 60 9.20 2.05 -15.94
N ALA A 61 9.17 1.81 -14.61
CA ALA A 61 7.93 1.68 -13.88
C ALA A 61 7.05 2.95 -13.92
N SER A 62 7.68 4.14 -13.91
CA SER A 62 6.96 5.41 -14.04
C SER A 62 6.29 5.58 -15.40
N GLU A 63 6.98 5.19 -16.47
CA GLU A 63 6.44 5.21 -17.84
C GLU A 63 5.26 4.24 -17.97
N LYS A 64 5.41 3.02 -17.44
CA LYS A 64 4.35 2.00 -17.42
C LYS A 64 3.13 2.45 -16.62
N LEU A 65 3.32 3.20 -15.52
CA LEU A 65 2.21 3.79 -14.78
C LEU A 65 1.48 4.84 -15.63
N ASN A 66 2.20 5.74 -16.31
CA ASN A 66 1.60 6.73 -17.19
C ASN A 66 0.84 6.06 -18.34
N LEU A 67 1.40 5.04 -18.99
CA LEU A 67 0.70 4.25 -20.01
C LEU A 67 -0.62 3.63 -19.50
N LEU A 68 -0.63 3.13 -18.26
CA LEU A 68 -1.85 2.59 -17.66
C LEU A 68 -2.90 3.68 -17.41
N ILE A 69 -2.47 4.86 -16.95
CA ILE A 69 -3.34 6.01 -16.74
C ILE A 69 -3.98 6.43 -18.09
N ASP A 70 -3.18 6.49 -19.16
CA ASP A 70 -3.64 6.85 -20.51
C ASP A 70 -4.62 5.82 -21.06
N LYS A 71 -4.33 4.51 -20.94
CA LYS A 71 -5.26 3.42 -21.32
C LYS A 71 -6.60 3.52 -20.59
N LEU A 72 -6.59 3.91 -19.31
CA LEU A 72 -7.80 4.09 -18.51
C LEU A 72 -8.52 5.40 -18.84
N GLY A 73 -7.82 6.33 -19.51
CA GLY A 73 -8.30 7.67 -19.85
C GLY A 73 -8.33 8.64 -18.67
N GLY A 74 -7.44 8.44 -17.69
CA GLY A 74 -7.26 9.29 -16.51
C GLY A 74 -7.31 8.55 -15.18
N MET A 75 -7.13 9.29 -14.05
CA MET A 75 -7.06 8.72 -12.71
C MET A 75 -7.65 9.69 -11.67
N ASP A 76 -8.65 9.22 -10.89
CA ASP A 76 -9.23 9.95 -9.75
C ASP A 76 -8.66 9.44 -8.42
N LEU A 77 -8.31 8.14 -8.36
CA LEU A 77 -7.74 7.46 -7.19
C LEU A 77 -6.51 6.66 -7.60
N PHE A 78 -5.42 6.88 -6.89
CA PHE A 78 -4.22 6.03 -6.93
C PHE A 78 -4.11 5.23 -5.64
N LEU A 79 -3.94 3.92 -5.73
CA LEU A 79 -3.68 3.04 -4.59
C LEU A 79 -2.39 2.26 -4.81
N LEU A 80 -1.38 2.50 -3.95
CA LEU A 80 -0.17 1.69 -3.92
C LEU A 80 -0.30 0.60 -2.86
N SER A 81 -0.44 -0.64 -3.33
CA SER A 81 -0.51 -1.85 -2.49
C SER A 81 0.76 -2.71 -2.59
N SER A 82 1.67 -2.40 -3.52
CA SER A 82 2.93 -3.14 -3.66
C SER A 82 3.82 -2.94 -2.44
N GLY A 83 4.39 -4.01 -1.96
CA GLY A 83 5.36 -4.02 -0.89
C GLY A 83 5.74 -5.44 -0.51
N ILE A 84 6.90 -5.59 0.07
CA ILE A 84 7.40 -6.86 0.60
C ILE A 84 7.82 -6.69 2.04
N GLY A 85 7.89 -7.80 2.78
CA GLY A 85 8.36 -7.78 4.16
C GLY A 85 8.70 -9.19 4.62
N PHE A 86 9.82 -9.28 5.31
CA PHE A 86 10.34 -10.54 5.83
C PHE A 86 10.78 -10.35 7.28
N GLN A 87 10.67 -11.42 8.06
CA GLN A 87 11.41 -11.53 9.30
C GLN A 87 12.87 -11.84 8.96
N ASN A 88 13.82 -11.10 9.55
CA ASN A 88 15.24 -11.23 9.24
C ASN A 88 16.09 -10.93 10.47
N MET A 89 16.04 -11.82 11.44
CA MET A 89 16.79 -11.66 12.71
C MET A 89 18.30 -11.81 12.51
N ASP A 90 18.72 -12.52 11.47
CA ASP A 90 20.14 -12.75 11.13
C ASP A 90 20.73 -11.61 10.30
N LEU A 91 19.95 -10.58 10.01
CA LEU A 91 20.34 -9.41 9.21
C LEU A 91 20.94 -9.79 7.84
N ASN A 92 20.34 -10.77 7.15
CA ASN A 92 20.74 -11.09 5.79
C ASN A 92 20.62 -9.81 4.92
N MET A 93 21.76 -9.36 4.40
CA MET A 93 21.88 -8.08 3.69
C MET A 93 21.02 -8.04 2.42
N GLU A 94 20.90 -9.12 1.69
CA GLU A 94 20.08 -9.19 0.48
C GLU A 94 18.60 -8.96 0.79
N VAL A 95 18.08 -9.57 1.86
CA VAL A 95 16.70 -9.40 2.32
C VAL A 95 16.43 -7.95 2.73
N GLU A 96 17.35 -7.33 3.49
CA GLU A 96 17.23 -5.95 3.93
C GLU A 96 17.22 -4.98 2.73
N LEU A 97 18.19 -5.13 1.82
CA LEU A 97 18.31 -4.27 0.64
C LEU A 97 17.16 -4.45 -0.33
N ASN A 98 16.71 -5.69 -0.58
CA ASN A 98 15.56 -5.95 -1.44
C ASN A 98 14.28 -5.33 -0.86
N THR A 99 14.09 -5.42 0.47
CA THR A 99 12.98 -4.78 1.18
C THR A 99 13.05 -3.25 1.02
N ALA A 100 14.22 -2.65 1.20
CA ALA A 100 14.40 -1.22 1.01
C ALA A 100 14.19 -0.80 -0.45
N HIS A 101 14.72 -1.54 -1.41
CA HIS A 101 14.57 -1.24 -2.83
C HIS A 101 13.09 -1.23 -3.26
N THR A 102 12.32 -2.23 -2.84
CA THR A 102 10.90 -2.29 -3.16
C THR A 102 10.08 -1.25 -2.41
N ASN A 103 10.24 -1.19 -1.06
CA ASN A 103 9.36 -0.41 -0.19
C ASN A 103 9.76 1.07 -0.06
N VAL A 104 10.97 1.46 -0.50
CA VAL A 104 11.43 2.85 -0.50
C VAL A 104 11.62 3.35 -1.92
N ALA A 105 12.56 2.83 -2.69
CA ALA A 105 12.82 3.32 -4.04
C ALA A 105 11.62 3.11 -4.98
N GLY A 106 11.06 1.90 -5.02
CA GLY A 106 9.86 1.58 -5.79
C GLY A 106 8.64 2.37 -5.33
N PHE A 107 8.50 2.57 -4.02
CA PHE A 107 7.44 3.39 -3.44
C PHE A 107 7.53 4.84 -3.90
N ILE A 108 8.70 5.51 -3.77
CA ILE A 108 8.92 6.89 -4.22
C ILE A 108 8.54 7.01 -5.69
N ARG A 109 9.08 6.13 -6.53
CA ARG A 109 8.84 6.15 -7.99
C ARG A 109 7.36 6.17 -8.33
N MET A 110 6.57 5.31 -7.69
CA MET A 110 5.13 5.21 -7.97
C MET A 110 4.34 6.38 -7.40
N VAL A 111 4.62 6.75 -6.15
CA VAL A 111 3.90 7.81 -5.44
C VAL A 111 4.15 9.18 -6.07
N ASP A 112 5.42 9.48 -6.43
CA ASP A 112 5.76 10.75 -7.06
C ASP A 112 5.18 10.87 -8.46
N THR A 113 5.18 9.77 -9.24
CA THR A 113 4.52 9.75 -10.55
C THR A 113 3.03 10.07 -10.42
N ALA A 114 2.34 9.45 -9.45
CA ALA A 114 0.93 9.72 -9.20
C ALA A 114 0.68 11.14 -8.66
N PHE A 115 1.55 11.65 -7.78
CA PHE A 115 1.48 13.00 -7.26
C PHE A 115 1.62 14.03 -8.38
N MET A 116 2.61 13.86 -9.26
CA MET A 116 2.82 14.75 -10.41
C MET A 116 1.65 14.70 -11.40
N TYR A 117 1.06 13.54 -11.61
CA TYR A 117 -0.16 13.44 -12.39
C TYR A 117 -1.30 14.27 -11.78
N PHE A 118 -1.58 14.10 -10.50
CA PHE A 118 -2.64 14.87 -9.80
C PHE A 118 -2.34 16.37 -9.78
N LYS A 119 -1.09 16.76 -9.58
CA LYS A 119 -0.67 18.17 -9.67
C LYS A 119 -1.02 18.79 -11.03
N LYS A 120 -0.80 18.06 -12.13
CA LYS A 120 -1.07 18.52 -13.50
C LYS A 120 -2.56 18.50 -13.85
N ASN A 121 -3.35 17.63 -13.23
CA ASN A 121 -4.74 17.36 -13.61
C ASN A 121 -5.77 17.86 -12.59
N GLY A 122 -5.42 18.84 -11.76
CA GLY A 122 -6.37 19.53 -10.87
C GLY A 122 -6.70 18.80 -9.56
N GLY A 123 -5.94 17.76 -9.21
CA GLY A 123 -6.07 17.04 -7.96
C GLY A 123 -6.52 15.59 -8.10
N GLY A 124 -6.78 14.95 -6.96
CA GLY A 124 -7.19 13.54 -6.90
C GLY A 124 -7.03 12.95 -5.51
N HIS A 125 -7.00 11.62 -5.42
CA HIS A 125 -6.85 10.90 -4.17
C HIS A 125 -5.67 9.93 -4.24
N LEU A 126 -4.61 10.17 -3.46
CA LEU A 126 -3.43 9.35 -3.33
C LEU A 126 -3.52 8.50 -2.07
N ALA A 127 -3.58 7.18 -2.23
CA ALA A 127 -3.68 6.23 -1.13
C ALA A 127 -2.53 5.23 -1.17
N VAL A 128 -2.03 4.85 0.01
CA VAL A 128 -0.96 3.86 0.15
C VAL A 128 -1.31 2.84 1.24
N ILE A 129 -0.89 1.60 1.04
CA ILE A 129 -0.95 0.57 2.07
C ILE A 129 0.42 0.48 2.75
N SER A 130 0.55 1.19 3.87
CA SER A 130 1.73 1.10 4.72
C SER A 130 1.61 -0.08 5.71
N SER A 131 1.64 0.13 6.99
CA SER A 131 1.41 -0.89 8.03
C SER A 131 1.40 -0.25 9.42
N ILE A 132 0.80 -0.92 10.41
CA ILE A 132 1.03 -0.64 11.84
C ILE A 132 2.50 -0.86 12.24
N ALA A 133 3.25 -1.70 11.50
CA ALA A 133 4.67 -1.95 11.74
C ALA A 133 5.53 -0.67 11.63
N GLY A 134 5.05 0.37 10.90
CA GLY A 134 5.69 1.69 10.87
C GLY A 134 5.57 2.49 12.17
N THR A 135 4.84 2.01 13.18
CA THR A 135 4.67 2.72 14.47
C THR A 135 5.93 2.67 15.32
N LYS A 136 6.63 1.54 15.35
CA LYS A 136 7.86 1.29 16.13
C LYS A 136 8.81 0.42 15.32
N GLY A 137 10.13 0.53 15.58
CA GLY A 137 11.10 -0.42 15.05
C GLY A 137 10.88 -1.82 15.61
N LEU A 138 10.81 -2.82 14.75
CA LEU A 138 10.62 -4.23 15.11
C LEU A 138 11.92 -5.00 14.91
N GLY A 139 12.50 -5.55 15.99
CA GLY A 139 13.76 -6.29 15.92
C GLY A 139 13.69 -7.55 15.06
N VAL A 140 12.51 -8.16 14.95
CA VAL A 140 12.28 -9.33 14.09
C VAL A 140 12.23 -9.00 12.58
N ALA A 141 12.02 -7.71 12.21
CA ALA A 141 11.89 -7.28 10.83
C ALA A 141 12.39 -5.83 10.67
N PRO A 142 13.72 -5.58 10.77
CA PRO A 142 14.29 -4.23 10.84
C PRO A 142 13.97 -3.40 9.59
N ALA A 143 14.36 -3.86 8.39
CA ALA A 143 14.08 -3.14 7.14
C ALA A 143 12.59 -2.95 6.92
N TYR A 144 11.76 -3.97 7.15
CA TYR A 144 10.31 -3.85 6.96
C TYR A 144 9.72 -2.73 7.82
N SER A 145 9.96 -2.74 9.13
CA SER A 145 9.40 -1.73 10.03
C SER A 145 9.94 -0.33 9.72
N ALA A 146 11.23 -0.21 9.38
CA ALA A 146 11.85 1.04 8.99
C ALA A 146 11.25 1.59 7.68
N THR A 147 11.08 0.73 6.65
CA THR A 147 10.48 1.15 5.37
C THR A 147 9.01 1.56 5.52
N LYS A 148 8.24 0.88 6.36
CA LYS A 148 6.85 1.27 6.65
C LYS A 148 6.77 2.59 7.40
N ARG A 149 7.73 2.89 8.28
CA ARG A 149 7.86 4.20 8.92
C ARG A 149 8.23 5.28 7.92
N PHE A 150 9.17 5.00 7.01
CA PHE A 150 9.50 5.88 5.89
C PHE A 150 8.24 6.26 5.10
N GLN A 151 7.43 5.27 4.68
CA GLN A 151 6.19 5.51 3.92
C GLN A 151 5.23 6.45 4.67
N ASN A 152 5.02 6.23 5.98
CA ASN A 152 4.16 7.11 6.78
C ASN A 152 4.66 8.58 6.74
N THR A 153 5.97 8.78 6.98
CA THR A 153 6.57 10.13 7.01
C THR A 153 6.59 10.77 5.63
N TYR A 154 6.83 9.98 4.57
CA TYR A 154 6.84 10.48 3.20
C TYR A 154 5.48 11.01 2.77
N ILE A 155 4.39 10.29 3.09
CA ILE A 155 3.02 10.74 2.82
C ILE A 155 2.67 12.00 3.62
N ASP A 156 3.13 12.12 4.87
CA ASP A 156 2.95 13.35 5.66
C ASP A 156 3.65 14.54 4.96
N ALA A 157 4.87 14.34 4.45
CA ALA A 157 5.61 15.37 3.74
C ALA A 157 4.96 15.77 2.40
N LEU A 158 4.45 14.81 1.63
CA LEU A 158 3.72 15.11 0.39
C LEU A 158 2.42 15.85 0.64
N GLU A 159 1.71 15.54 1.72
CA GLU A 159 0.51 16.30 2.10
C GLU A 159 0.86 17.75 2.43
N GLN A 160 1.93 18.00 3.21
CA GLN A 160 2.44 19.34 3.47
C GLN A 160 2.82 20.06 2.17
N LEU A 161 3.55 19.40 1.28
CA LEU A 161 3.94 19.95 -0.03
C LEU A 161 2.70 20.31 -0.87
N SER A 162 1.70 19.42 -0.89
CA SER A 162 0.42 19.67 -1.56
C SER A 162 -0.29 20.91 -1.02
N TYR A 163 -0.30 21.07 0.30
CA TYR A 163 -0.88 22.25 0.95
C TYR A 163 -0.12 23.55 0.59
N LEU A 164 1.21 23.52 0.66
CA LEU A 164 2.07 24.68 0.31
C LEU A 164 1.89 25.11 -1.15
N GLN A 165 1.65 24.16 -2.04
CA GLN A 165 1.44 24.42 -3.47
C GLN A 165 -0.05 24.62 -3.82
N LYS A 166 -0.97 24.65 -2.84
CA LYS A 166 -2.41 24.81 -3.01
C LYS A 166 -3.03 23.79 -3.96
N LEU A 167 -2.56 22.54 -3.91
CA LEU A 167 -3.07 21.44 -4.72
C LEU A 167 -4.29 20.77 -4.08
N HIS A 168 -5.21 20.26 -4.89
CA HIS A 168 -6.41 19.57 -4.42
C HIS A 168 -6.21 18.05 -4.34
N ILE A 169 -5.10 17.60 -3.71
CA ILE A 169 -4.79 16.19 -3.53
C ILE A 169 -5.22 15.75 -2.13
N ARG A 170 -5.99 14.66 -2.04
CA ARG A 170 -6.32 13.99 -0.78
C ARG A 170 -5.38 12.82 -0.56
N PHE A 171 -5.06 12.55 0.71
CA PHE A 171 -4.15 11.47 1.08
C PHE A 171 -4.84 10.49 2.02
N THR A 172 -4.57 9.18 1.82
CA THR A 172 -4.98 8.12 2.76
C THR A 172 -3.80 7.19 3.00
N ASP A 173 -3.36 7.11 4.25
CA ASP A 173 -2.37 6.14 4.72
C ASP A 173 -3.09 4.98 5.42
N ILE A 174 -3.16 3.83 4.75
CA ILE A 174 -3.82 2.63 5.22
C ILE A 174 -2.80 1.79 5.99
N ARG A 175 -3.12 1.50 7.25
CA ARG A 175 -2.23 0.79 8.19
C ARG A 175 -2.86 -0.50 8.67
N PRO A 176 -2.81 -1.58 7.90
CA PRO A 176 -3.27 -2.88 8.36
C PRO A 176 -2.31 -3.50 9.39
N GLY A 177 -2.84 -4.41 10.20
CA GLY A 177 -2.07 -5.38 10.96
C GLY A 177 -1.74 -6.61 10.12
N PHE A 178 -1.78 -7.81 10.73
CA PHE A 178 -1.56 -9.07 10.01
C PHE A 178 -2.79 -9.42 9.16
N VAL A 179 -2.55 -9.70 7.89
CA VAL A 179 -3.58 -10.05 6.90
C VAL A 179 -3.17 -11.33 6.19
N ALA A 180 -4.08 -12.30 6.08
CA ALA A 180 -3.88 -13.57 5.40
C ALA A 180 -3.65 -13.34 3.90
N THR A 181 -2.40 -13.26 3.51
CA THR A 181 -1.95 -13.01 2.13
C THR A 181 -0.67 -13.79 1.87
N ASP A 182 -0.25 -13.87 0.61
CA ASP A 182 1.03 -14.51 0.21
C ASP A 182 2.24 -13.97 1.03
N LEU A 183 2.16 -12.75 1.54
CA LEU A 183 3.22 -12.13 2.35
C LEU A 183 3.45 -12.83 3.70
N LEU A 184 2.41 -13.45 4.27
CA LEU A 184 2.45 -14.15 5.55
C LEU A 184 2.27 -15.68 5.39
N ASN A 185 2.49 -16.22 4.20
CA ASN A 185 2.37 -17.65 3.93
C ASN A 185 3.70 -18.38 4.25
N ASP A 186 4.19 -18.19 5.47
CA ASP A 186 5.44 -18.78 5.98
C ASP A 186 5.20 -19.90 7.02
N GLY A 187 3.95 -20.33 7.15
CA GLY A 187 3.54 -21.38 8.10
C GLY A 187 3.52 -20.96 9.57
N LYS A 188 3.76 -19.69 9.88
CA LYS A 188 3.75 -19.18 11.25
C LYS A 188 2.34 -18.77 11.69
N HIS A 189 2.13 -18.81 13.00
CA HIS A 189 0.89 -18.30 13.59
C HIS A 189 1.01 -16.80 13.85
N TYR A 190 0.07 -16.03 13.32
CA TYR A 190 0.01 -14.58 13.50
C TYR A 190 -1.19 -14.18 14.36
N PRO A 191 -0.98 -13.40 15.45
CA PRO A 191 -2.08 -12.98 16.30
C PRO A 191 -3.00 -12.00 15.56
N LEU A 192 -4.30 -12.09 15.80
CA LEU A 192 -5.31 -11.20 15.21
C LEU A 192 -5.29 -11.19 13.67
N LEU A 193 -4.91 -12.31 13.04
CA LEU A 193 -4.87 -12.45 11.59
C LEU A 193 -6.25 -12.12 11.00
N MET A 194 -6.28 -11.22 10.02
CA MET A 194 -7.50 -10.77 9.35
C MET A 194 -7.64 -11.43 7.99
N ASP A 195 -8.87 -11.64 7.56
CA ASP A 195 -9.18 -12.06 6.19
C ASP A 195 -8.94 -10.94 5.18
N ALA A 196 -8.33 -11.29 4.03
CA ALA A 196 -7.96 -10.28 3.02
C ALA A 196 -9.18 -9.61 2.36
N ALA A 197 -10.29 -10.34 2.17
CA ALA A 197 -11.51 -9.79 1.58
C ALA A 197 -12.22 -8.83 2.55
N GLU A 198 -12.21 -9.14 3.86
CA GLU A 198 -12.71 -8.24 4.89
C GLU A 198 -11.89 -6.94 4.94
N VAL A 199 -10.56 -7.07 4.93
CA VAL A 199 -9.64 -5.92 4.87
C VAL A 199 -9.88 -5.09 3.62
N GLY A 200 -10.10 -5.72 2.45
CA GLY A 200 -10.43 -5.04 1.20
C GLY A 200 -11.70 -4.17 1.32
N ARG A 201 -12.76 -4.70 1.93
CA ARG A 201 -14.01 -3.95 2.20
C ARG A 201 -13.78 -2.75 3.12
N HIS A 202 -13.02 -2.92 4.20
CA HIS A 202 -12.70 -1.83 5.13
C HIS A 202 -11.86 -0.74 4.46
N ILE A 203 -10.92 -1.13 3.58
CA ILE A 203 -10.11 -0.17 2.81
C ILE A 203 -11.00 0.61 1.83
N SER A 204 -11.86 -0.07 1.05
CA SER A 204 -12.79 0.60 0.14
C SER A 204 -13.66 1.63 0.86
N TRP A 205 -14.20 1.26 2.02
CA TRP A 205 -14.96 2.18 2.87
C TRP A 205 -14.12 3.37 3.35
N SER A 206 -12.86 3.15 3.77
CA SER A 206 -11.94 4.21 4.19
C SER A 206 -11.58 5.17 3.06
N LEU A 207 -11.39 4.64 1.85
CA LEU A 207 -11.14 5.42 0.63
C LEU A 207 -12.33 6.30 0.27
N LYS A 208 -13.56 5.78 0.33
CA LYS A 208 -14.79 6.57 0.12
C LYS A 208 -14.89 7.75 1.07
N ARG A 209 -14.51 7.56 2.33
CA ARG A 209 -14.53 8.60 3.37
C ARG A 209 -13.29 9.50 3.34
N LYS A 210 -12.32 9.20 2.47
CA LYS A 210 -11.06 9.95 2.37
C LYS A 210 -10.37 10.07 3.73
N GLN A 211 -10.38 9.00 4.52
CA GLN A 211 -9.73 8.99 5.84
C GLN A 211 -8.23 9.23 5.68
N ARG A 212 -7.66 10.21 6.42
CA ARG A 212 -6.24 10.53 6.31
C ARG A 212 -5.34 9.39 6.78
N VAL A 213 -5.67 8.76 7.89
CA VAL A 213 -5.00 7.57 8.43
C VAL A 213 -6.05 6.53 8.78
N ALA A 214 -5.98 5.36 8.16
CA ALA A 214 -6.89 4.25 8.36
C ALA A 214 -6.17 3.05 8.96
N VAL A 215 -6.14 2.93 10.29
CA VAL A 215 -5.74 1.68 10.94
C VAL A 215 -6.88 0.69 10.81
N ILE A 216 -6.65 -0.40 10.07
CA ILE A 216 -7.67 -1.39 9.79
C ILE A 216 -7.87 -2.30 11.00
N ASP A 217 -9.15 -2.51 11.37
CA ASP A 217 -9.61 -3.20 12.56
C ASP A 217 -9.39 -2.40 13.87
N TRP A 218 -10.43 -2.38 14.71
CA TRP A 218 -10.44 -1.65 15.98
C TRP A 218 -9.42 -2.21 16.99
N ARG A 219 -9.17 -3.52 16.98
CA ARG A 219 -8.19 -4.18 17.85
C ARG A 219 -6.78 -3.63 17.62
N TYR A 220 -6.41 -3.45 16.35
CA TYR A 220 -5.14 -2.83 15.99
C TYR A 220 -5.09 -1.33 16.30
N ARG A 221 -6.23 -0.61 16.29
CA ARG A 221 -6.27 0.80 16.73
C ARG A 221 -5.90 0.93 18.20
N ILE A 222 -6.47 0.06 19.04
CA ILE A 222 -6.13 0.00 20.48
C ILE A 222 -4.66 -0.37 20.66
N LEU A 223 -4.17 -1.40 19.98
CA LEU A 223 -2.77 -1.84 20.04
C LEU A 223 -1.82 -0.70 19.66
N VAL A 224 -2.05 -0.03 18.54
CA VAL A 224 -1.21 1.08 18.06
C VAL A 224 -1.25 2.27 19.01
N PHE A 225 -2.40 2.55 19.62
CA PHE A 225 -2.51 3.60 20.63
C PHE A 225 -1.55 3.33 21.82
N PHE A 226 -1.60 2.13 22.39
CA PHE A 226 -0.70 1.77 23.49
C PHE A 226 0.77 1.66 23.04
N TRP A 227 1.05 1.14 21.83
CA TRP A 227 2.42 1.11 21.31
C TRP A 227 3.07 2.48 21.25
N LYS A 228 2.32 3.51 20.84
CA LYS A 228 2.83 4.89 20.78
C LYS A 228 3.22 5.41 22.16
N MET A 229 2.53 5.01 23.20
CA MET A 229 2.79 5.46 24.58
C MET A 229 4.02 4.79 25.24
N ILE A 230 4.44 3.61 24.75
CA ILE A 230 5.58 2.88 25.32
C ILE A 230 6.87 3.69 25.09
N PRO A 231 7.61 4.09 26.15
CA PRO A 231 8.88 4.79 26.00
C PRO A 231 9.93 3.91 25.31
N ARG A 232 10.90 4.53 24.63
CA ARG A 232 11.94 3.83 23.86
C ARG A 232 12.76 2.85 24.74
N TRP A 233 13.04 3.21 26.00
CA TRP A 233 13.82 2.37 26.91
C TRP A 233 13.07 1.09 27.32
N MET A 234 11.74 1.12 27.38
CA MET A 234 10.91 -0.07 27.59
C MET A 234 10.79 -0.89 26.31
N TRP A 235 10.48 -0.22 25.18
CA TRP A 235 10.26 -0.88 23.89
C TRP A 235 11.40 -1.82 23.50
N LYS A 236 12.66 -1.38 23.64
CA LYS A 236 13.85 -2.18 23.30
C LYS A 236 14.00 -3.48 24.09
N ARG A 237 13.28 -3.64 25.21
CA ARG A 237 13.34 -4.82 26.09
C ARG A 237 12.14 -5.74 25.90
N LEU A 238 11.11 -5.31 25.19
CA LEU A 238 9.92 -6.10 24.95
C LEU A 238 10.21 -7.19 23.91
N PRO A 239 9.92 -8.47 24.22
CA PRO A 239 10.07 -9.55 23.27
C PRO A 239 8.89 -9.52 22.26
N VAL A 240 8.90 -8.52 21.34
CA VAL A 240 7.89 -8.45 20.29
C VAL A 240 8.23 -9.52 19.26
N LYS A 241 7.70 -10.72 19.49
CA LYS A 241 7.81 -11.86 18.57
C LYS A 241 6.48 -12.05 17.87
N THR A 242 6.54 -12.59 16.65
CA THR A 242 5.37 -13.00 15.85
C THR A 242 5.42 -14.52 15.71
N ASN A 243 5.41 -15.22 16.83
CA ASN A 243 5.35 -16.69 16.86
C ASN A 243 4.00 -17.12 17.36
#